data_f4baaa16b20111c08501e2847f61749d
#
_entry.id   f4baaa16b20111c08501e2847f61749d
#
_cell.length_a   1.000
_cell.length_b   1.000
_cell.length_c   1.000
_cell.angle_alpha   90.00
_cell.angle_beta   90.00
_cell.angle_gamma   90.00
#
_symmetry.space_group_name_H-M   'P 1'
#
loop_
_entity.id
_entity.type
_entity.pdbx_description
1 polymer ?
#
loop_
_entity_poly.entity_id
_entity_poly.type
_entity_poly.pdbx_seq_one_letter_code
_entity_poly.pdbx_strand_id
1 'polypeptide(L)'
;MGTSSFALPILEVLVENDENIVAVYTQPPRPAGRGNKMQMSPIGRFAQDKNLKIYHPENFSKFSEIQFFKSLDPDLVVVVAYGLILPEQLLALSKNGFFNVHASILPRWRGAAPIQRALLSNDKKTGVSIIKLEAGLDTGPIVLRDM
;
A
#
# COMPACT_ATOMS: atom_id res chain seq x y z
N MET A 1 -3.03 -0.71 3.48
CA MET A 1 -1.84 0.18 3.58
C MET A 1 -1.64 0.90 2.24
N GLY A 2 -1.62 2.22 2.23
CA GLY A 2 -1.49 3.00 0.99
C GLY A 2 -1.30 4.48 1.25
N THR A 3 -0.76 5.22 0.27
CA THR A 3 -0.50 6.66 0.43
C THR A 3 -0.90 7.46 -0.81
N SER A 4 -0.49 7.04 -2.00
CA SER A 4 -0.74 7.77 -3.23
C SER A 4 -2.18 7.63 -3.75
N SER A 5 -2.57 8.51 -4.69
CA SER A 5 -3.87 8.43 -5.37
C SER A 5 -4.08 7.10 -6.13
N PHE A 6 -3.00 6.43 -6.53
CA PHE A 6 -3.08 5.10 -7.16
C PHE A 6 -3.71 4.04 -6.25
N ALA A 7 -3.60 4.21 -4.91
CA ALA A 7 -4.20 3.30 -3.94
C ALA A 7 -5.70 3.56 -3.69
N LEU A 8 -6.21 4.72 -4.09
CA LEU A 8 -7.57 5.14 -3.75
C LEU A 8 -8.65 4.22 -4.34
N PRO A 9 -8.65 3.86 -5.64
CA PRO A 9 -9.67 2.98 -6.20
C PRO A 9 -9.73 1.61 -5.50
N ILE A 10 -8.59 1.12 -5.01
CA ILE A 10 -8.54 -0.17 -4.29
C ILE A 10 -9.23 -0.06 -2.93
N LEU A 11 -9.01 1.04 -2.19
CA LEU A 11 -9.68 1.26 -0.92
C LEU A 11 -11.18 1.51 -1.13
N GLU A 12 -11.56 2.22 -2.19
CA GLU A 12 -12.96 2.45 -2.57
C GLU A 12 -13.69 1.11 -2.80
N VAL A 13 -13.11 0.24 -3.61
CA VAL A 13 -13.68 -1.09 -3.89
C VAL A 13 -13.83 -1.94 -2.61
N LEU A 14 -12.86 -1.90 -1.70
CA LEU A 14 -12.96 -2.63 -0.43
C LEU A 14 -14.13 -2.11 0.43
N VAL A 15 -14.34 -0.78 0.47
CA VAL A 15 -15.47 -0.17 1.19
C VAL A 15 -16.80 -0.49 0.51
N GLU A 16 -16.87 -0.43 -0.82
CA GLU A 16 -18.09 -0.69 -1.60
C GLU A 16 -18.56 -2.17 -1.51
N ASN A 17 -17.62 -3.08 -1.27
CA ASN A 17 -17.93 -4.50 -1.08
C ASN A 17 -18.14 -4.87 0.40
N ASP A 18 -18.32 -3.90 1.28
CA ASP A 18 -18.58 -4.10 2.72
C ASP A 18 -17.50 -4.95 3.42
N GLU A 19 -16.24 -4.87 2.95
CA GLU A 19 -15.13 -5.56 3.60
C GLU A 19 -14.89 -4.99 5.00
N ASN A 20 -14.59 -5.86 5.97
CA ASN A 20 -14.29 -5.45 7.34
C ASN A 20 -12.89 -4.82 7.42
N ILE A 21 -12.78 -3.52 7.18
CA ILE A 21 -11.52 -2.77 7.23
C ILE A 21 -11.18 -2.44 8.68
N VAL A 22 -10.33 -3.24 9.30
CA VAL A 22 -9.92 -3.06 10.70
C VAL A 22 -9.04 -1.82 10.90
N ALA A 23 -8.26 -1.45 9.90
CA ALA A 23 -7.37 -0.27 9.94
C ALA A 23 -6.93 0.17 8.53
N VAL A 24 -6.68 1.46 8.39
CA VAL A 24 -6.03 2.07 7.23
C VAL A 24 -4.68 2.65 7.67
N TYR A 25 -3.60 2.17 7.07
CA TYR A 25 -2.25 2.68 7.29
C TYR A 25 -1.85 3.55 6.12
N THR A 26 -1.46 4.78 6.38
CA THR A 26 -0.95 5.73 5.38
C THR A 26 0.19 6.55 5.97
N GLN A 27 1.02 7.16 5.12
CA GLN A 27 2.09 8.02 5.62
C GLN A 27 1.53 9.25 6.34
N PRO A 28 2.27 9.79 7.32
CA PRO A 28 1.87 11.01 8.02
C PRO A 28 1.60 12.17 7.06
N PRO A 29 0.74 13.13 7.43
CA PRO A 29 0.57 14.36 6.68
C PRO A 29 1.90 15.03 6.40
N ARG A 30 2.07 15.55 5.20
CA ARG A 30 3.30 16.25 4.77
C ARG A 30 2.97 17.60 4.15
N PRO A 31 3.90 18.57 4.22
CA PRO A 31 3.76 19.81 3.50
C PRO A 31 3.64 19.56 2.00
N ALA A 32 2.60 20.09 1.37
CA ALA A 32 2.35 19.92 -0.08
C ALA A 32 1.62 21.12 -0.69
N GLY A 33 1.74 21.25 -2.02
CA GLY A 33 1.05 22.28 -2.80
C GLY A 33 1.56 23.70 -2.56
N ARG A 34 0.83 24.68 -3.14
CA ARG A 34 1.14 26.09 -2.96
C ARG A 34 0.97 26.49 -1.50
N GLY A 35 2.00 27.13 -0.92
CA GLY A 35 2.01 27.53 0.49
C GLY A 35 2.46 26.45 1.45
N ASN A 36 2.92 25.30 0.97
CA ASN A 36 3.54 24.24 1.78
C ASN A 36 2.74 23.85 3.04
N LYS A 37 1.42 23.81 2.92
CA LYS A 37 0.52 23.46 4.03
C LYS A 37 0.53 21.95 4.29
N MET A 38 0.43 21.57 5.56
CA MET A 38 0.28 20.16 5.95
C MET A 38 -0.97 19.55 5.30
N GLN A 39 -0.80 18.50 4.53
CA GLN A 39 -1.87 17.81 3.84
C GLN A 39 -1.84 16.31 4.15
N MET A 40 -3.00 15.76 4.41
CA MET A 40 -3.18 14.31 4.48
C MET A 40 -3.01 13.70 3.09
N SER A 41 -2.58 12.44 3.08
CA SER A 41 -2.60 11.64 1.84
C SER A 41 -4.01 11.49 1.26
N PRO A 42 -4.18 11.23 -0.05
CA PRO A 42 -5.48 10.89 -0.62
C PRO A 42 -6.19 9.76 0.14
N ILE A 43 -5.45 8.73 0.53
CA ILE A 43 -5.96 7.61 1.34
C ILE A 43 -6.42 8.07 2.72
N GLY A 44 -5.64 8.93 3.39
CA GLY A 44 -6.01 9.46 4.70
C GLY A 44 -7.29 10.27 4.66
N ARG A 45 -7.46 11.14 3.67
CA ARG A 45 -8.69 11.93 3.48
C ARG A 45 -9.90 11.03 3.26
N PHE A 46 -9.81 10.09 2.32
CA PHE A 46 -10.92 9.17 2.04
C PHE A 46 -11.29 8.33 3.27
N ALA A 47 -10.28 7.80 3.98
CA ALA A 47 -10.51 7.02 5.18
C ALA A 47 -11.19 7.84 6.30
N GLN A 48 -10.82 9.12 6.43
CA GLN A 48 -11.47 10.05 7.35
C GLN A 48 -12.94 10.29 6.98
N ASP A 49 -13.23 10.54 5.71
CA ASP A 49 -14.60 10.76 5.21
C ASP A 49 -15.50 9.53 5.41
N LYS A 50 -14.89 8.32 5.40
CA LYS A 50 -15.58 7.05 5.64
C LYS A 50 -15.56 6.59 7.11
N ASN A 51 -15.06 7.43 8.04
CA ASN A 51 -14.92 7.10 9.47
C ASN A 51 -14.12 5.82 9.75
N LEU A 52 -13.13 5.50 8.92
CA LEU A 52 -12.23 4.37 9.11
C LEU A 52 -11.13 4.73 10.11
N LYS A 53 -10.63 3.74 10.85
CA LYS A 53 -9.48 3.91 11.75
C LYS A 53 -8.21 4.15 10.95
N ILE A 54 -7.52 5.25 11.19
CA ILE A 54 -6.33 5.66 10.43
C ILE A 54 -5.11 5.66 11.36
N TYR A 55 -4.00 5.10 10.86
CA TYR A 55 -2.70 5.09 11.55
C TYR A 55 -1.61 5.64 10.63
N HIS A 56 -0.70 6.42 11.24
CA HIS A 56 0.36 7.15 10.55
C HIS A 56 1.74 6.83 11.12
N PRO A 57 2.21 5.57 11.12
CA PRO A 57 3.56 5.28 11.59
C PRO A 57 4.59 5.94 10.66
N GLU A 58 5.66 6.46 11.22
CA GLU A 58 6.81 6.95 10.44
C GLU A 58 7.59 5.78 9.81
N ASN A 59 7.65 4.67 10.52
CA ASN A 59 8.27 3.41 10.09
C ASN A 59 7.84 2.27 11.04
N PHE A 60 8.33 1.06 10.79
CA PHE A 60 8.08 -0.12 11.62
C PHE A 60 9.34 -0.60 12.35
N SER A 61 10.28 0.30 12.65
CA SER A 61 11.51 -0.04 13.41
C SER A 61 11.25 -0.19 14.91
N LYS A 62 10.21 0.46 15.44
CA LYS A 62 9.86 0.37 16.86
C LYS A 62 9.06 -0.90 17.13
N PHE A 63 9.48 -1.64 18.15
CA PHE A 63 8.77 -2.84 18.60
C PHE A 63 7.30 -2.56 18.95
N SER A 64 6.99 -1.40 19.53
CA SER A 64 5.62 -0.98 19.84
C SER A 64 4.71 -0.92 18.63
N GLU A 65 5.20 -0.43 17.48
CA GLU A 65 4.42 -0.39 16.22
C GLU A 65 4.08 -1.81 15.73
N ILE A 66 5.04 -2.72 15.82
CA ILE A 66 4.85 -4.13 15.45
C ILE A 66 3.82 -4.80 16.38
N GLN A 67 3.93 -4.59 17.69
CA GLN A 67 3.00 -5.16 18.67
C GLN A 67 1.59 -4.57 18.51
N PHE A 68 1.50 -3.28 18.25
CA PHE A 68 0.21 -2.65 17.98
C PHE A 68 -0.43 -3.22 16.70
N PHE A 69 0.32 -3.33 15.61
CA PHE A 69 -0.16 -3.96 14.39
C PHE A 69 -0.65 -5.41 14.64
N LYS A 70 0.11 -6.19 15.40
CA LYS A 70 -0.27 -7.54 15.80
C LYS A 70 -1.61 -7.57 16.53
N SER A 71 -1.89 -6.59 17.39
CA SER A 71 -3.15 -6.51 18.14
C SER A 71 -4.38 -6.27 17.29
N LEU A 72 -4.22 -5.78 16.05
CA LEU A 72 -5.31 -5.59 15.09
C LEU A 72 -5.77 -6.91 14.46
N ASP A 73 -4.93 -7.95 14.53
CA ASP A 73 -5.17 -9.31 14.05
C ASP A 73 -5.80 -9.37 12.64
N PRO A 74 -5.17 -8.76 11.63
CA PRO A 74 -5.76 -8.73 10.29
C PRO A 74 -5.65 -10.11 9.62
N ASP A 75 -6.74 -10.56 9.02
CA ASP A 75 -6.72 -11.78 8.20
C ASP A 75 -5.84 -11.62 6.96
N LEU A 76 -5.87 -10.44 6.33
CA LEU A 76 -5.17 -10.12 5.09
C LEU A 76 -4.77 -8.64 5.08
N VAL A 77 -3.65 -8.32 4.46
CA VAL A 77 -3.21 -6.93 4.30
C VAL A 77 -3.02 -6.60 2.82
N VAL A 78 -3.75 -5.58 2.36
CA VAL A 78 -3.58 -5.02 1.02
C VAL A 78 -2.62 -3.84 1.10
N VAL A 79 -1.57 -3.86 0.29
CA VAL A 79 -0.54 -2.82 0.19
C VAL A 79 -0.57 -2.21 -1.21
N VAL A 80 -0.63 -0.88 -1.30
CA VAL A 80 -0.67 -0.19 -2.59
C VAL A 80 0.07 1.14 -2.48
N ALA A 81 1.21 1.26 -3.12
CA ALA A 81 2.00 2.50 -3.14
C ALA A 81 2.08 3.17 -1.74
N TYR A 82 2.42 2.37 -0.74
CA TYR A 82 2.47 2.80 0.66
C TYR A 82 3.69 3.68 0.96
N GLY A 83 4.85 3.30 0.40
CA GLY A 83 6.08 4.08 0.48
C GLY A 83 6.87 3.91 1.77
N LEU A 84 6.53 2.91 2.60
CA LEU A 84 7.35 2.48 3.74
C LEU A 84 7.81 1.05 3.53
N ILE A 85 9.01 0.76 4.03
CA ILE A 85 9.55 -0.60 4.06
C ILE A 85 8.80 -1.39 5.14
N LEU A 86 8.30 -2.55 4.78
CA LEU A 86 7.63 -3.48 5.67
C LEU A 86 8.63 -4.57 6.08
N PRO A 87 9.08 -4.61 7.35
CA PRO A 87 10.05 -5.60 7.80
C PRO A 87 9.44 -7.01 7.80
N GLU A 88 10.28 -8.01 7.62
CA GLU A 88 9.85 -9.42 7.54
C GLU A 88 9.02 -9.85 8.75
N GLN A 89 9.39 -9.41 9.95
CA GLN A 89 8.64 -9.67 11.16
C GLN A 89 7.20 -9.11 11.13
N LEU A 90 6.94 -8.03 10.38
CA LEU A 90 5.59 -7.50 10.16
C LEU A 90 4.82 -8.37 9.17
N LEU A 91 5.47 -8.81 8.08
CA LEU A 91 4.86 -9.65 7.04
C LEU A 91 4.35 -10.99 7.59
N ALA A 92 4.95 -11.47 8.67
CA ALA A 92 4.54 -12.71 9.35
C ALA A 92 3.30 -12.56 10.24
N LEU A 93 2.77 -11.35 10.45
CA LEU A 93 1.68 -11.09 11.41
C LEU A 93 0.27 -11.15 10.82
N SER A 94 0.13 -11.39 9.53
CA SER A 94 -1.18 -11.57 8.92
C SER A 94 -1.40 -13.04 8.52
N LYS A 95 -2.56 -13.56 8.84
CA LYS A 95 -2.93 -14.97 8.63
C LYS A 95 -2.80 -15.43 7.16
N ASN A 96 -3.28 -14.61 6.24
CA ASN A 96 -3.20 -14.90 4.80
C ASN A 96 -2.05 -14.17 4.11
N GLY A 97 -1.36 -13.26 4.82
CA GLY A 97 -0.21 -12.51 4.35
C GLY A 97 -0.54 -11.13 3.80
N PHE A 98 0.47 -10.53 3.20
CA PHE A 98 0.42 -9.19 2.62
C PHE A 98 0.41 -9.30 1.09
N PHE A 99 -0.48 -8.58 0.44
CA PHE A 99 -0.59 -8.54 -1.01
C PHE A 99 -0.36 -7.11 -1.52
N ASN A 100 0.58 -6.97 -2.45
CA ASN A 100 0.88 -5.67 -3.06
C ASN A 100 0.27 -5.58 -4.45
N VAL A 101 -0.44 -4.48 -4.69
CA VAL A 101 -0.90 -4.10 -6.03
C VAL A 101 0.19 -3.25 -6.65
N HIS A 102 0.98 -3.86 -7.54
CA HIS A 102 2.13 -3.24 -8.19
C HIS A 102 1.76 -2.76 -9.61
N ALA A 103 2.07 -1.51 -9.91
CA ALA A 103 1.68 -0.85 -11.16
C ALA A 103 2.59 -1.20 -12.35
N SER A 104 2.90 -2.47 -12.53
CA SER A 104 3.59 -2.99 -13.72
C SER A 104 3.25 -4.45 -13.98
N ILE A 105 3.58 -4.93 -15.17
CA ILE A 105 3.59 -6.37 -15.48
C ILE A 105 4.94 -6.95 -15.02
N LEU A 106 4.95 -7.45 -13.78
CA LEU A 106 6.14 -8.07 -13.21
C LEU A 106 6.61 -9.30 -14.02
N PRO A 107 7.91 -9.57 -14.12
CA PRO A 107 9.00 -8.99 -13.31
C PRO A 107 9.56 -7.65 -13.81
N ARG A 108 8.97 -7.06 -14.88
CA ARG A 108 9.40 -5.76 -15.38
C ARG A 108 9.03 -4.66 -14.41
N TRP A 109 9.92 -3.71 -14.18
CA TRP A 109 9.74 -2.54 -13.33
C TRP A 109 9.48 -2.84 -11.84
N ARG A 110 10.16 -3.85 -11.30
CA ARG A 110 10.24 -4.03 -9.84
C ARG A 110 10.69 -2.75 -9.15
N GLY A 111 10.24 -2.52 -7.95
CA GLY A 111 10.62 -1.37 -7.13
C GLY A 111 9.84 -0.11 -7.43
N ALA A 112 10.49 1.04 -7.19
CA ALA A 112 9.84 2.34 -7.24
C ALA A 112 9.50 2.83 -8.66
N ALA A 113 8.43 3.62 -8.76
CA ALA A 113 8.02 4.38 -9.93
C ALA A 113 7.81 3.53 -11.22
N PRO A 114 7.12 2.38 -11.17
CA PRO A 114 6.95 1.51 -12.34
C PRO A 114 6.25 2.21 -13.52
N ILE A 115 5.25 3.05 -13.25
CA ILE A 115 4.51 3.80 -14.30
C ILE A 115 5.46 4.75 -15.03
N GLN A 116 6.22 5.55 -14.30
CA GLN A 116 7.16 6.51 -14.89
C GLN A 116 8.25 5.78 -15.69
N ARG A 117 8.74 4.66 -15.19
CA ARG A 117 9.74 3.85 -15.90
C ARG A 117 9.19 3.25 -17.19
N ALA A 118 7.96 2.76 -17.20
CA ALA A 118 7.30 2.26 -18.40
C ALA A 118 7.15 3.36 -19.46
N LEU A 119 6.72 4.56 -19.05
CA LEU A 119 6.60 5.73 -19.94
C LEU A 119 7.96 6.16 -20.50
N LEU A 120 8.97 6.31 -19.66
CA LEU A 120 10.33 6.71 -20.08
C LEU A 120 10.98 5.69 -21.02
N SER A 121 10.63 4.41 -20.89
CA SER A 121 11.10 3.35 -21.76
C SER A 121 10.25 3.16 -23.02
N ASN A 122 9.24 4.01 -23.20
CA ASN A 122 8.31 3.96 -24.34
C ASN A 122 7.63 2.58 -24.48
N ASP A 123 7.33 1.94 -23.33
CA ASP A 123 6.61 0.67 -23.32
C ASP A 123 5.23 0.86 -23.94
N LYS A 124 4.87 -0.01 -24.88
CA LYS A 124 3.57 0.06 -25.58
C LYS A 124 2.42 -0.48 -24.75
N LYS A 125 2.73 -1.29 -23.75
CA LYS A 125 1.76 -1.88 -22.83
C LYS A 125 2.37 -1.93 -21.43
N THR A 126 1.53 -1.69 -20.45
CA THR A 126 1.81 -1.93 -19.04
C THR A 126 0.53 -2.43 -18.37
N GLY A 127 0.54 -2.64 -17.08
CA GLY A 127 -0.63 -3.13 -16.35
C GLY A 127 -0.35 -3.20 -14.87
N VAL A 128 -1.04 -4.09 -14.21
CA VAL A 128 -0.98 -4.29 -12.76
C VAL A 128 -0.67 -5.74 -12.45
N SER A 129 0.15 -5.96 -11.44
CA SER A 129 0.39 -7.29 -10.87
C SER A 129 0.04 -7.29 -9.39
N ILE A 130 -0.71 -8.29 -8.95
CA ILE A 130 -0.92 -8.55 -7.52
C ILE A 130 0.07 -9.62 -7.11
N ILE A 131 0.91 -9.31 -6.13
CA ILE A 131 1.92 -10.24 -5.61
C ILE A 131 1.73 -10.44 -4.11
N LYS A 132 2.05 -11.62 -3.63
CA LYS A 132 2.23 -11.85 -2.20
C LYS A 132 3.60 -11.30 -1.79
N LEU A 133 3.63 -10.40 -0.80
CA LEU A 133 4.88 -9.78 -0.36
C LEU A 133 5.76 -10.78 0.40
N GLU A 134 7.03 -10.69 0.12
CA GLU A 134 8.14 -11.36 0.79
C GLU A 134 9.21 -10.33 1.15
N ALA A 135 10.30 -10.78 1.78
CA ALA A 135 11.41 -9.89 2.16
C ALA A 135 12.11 -9.20 0.97
N GLY A 136 12.02 -9.78 -0.22
CA GLY A 136 12.60 -9.20 -1.44
C GLY A 136 11.72 -8.12 -2.07
N LEU A 137 12.34 -7.19 -2.78
CA LEU A 137 11.64 -6.08 -3.45
C LEU A 137 10.85 -6.59 -4.66
N ASP A 138 9.54 -6.69 -4.51
CA ASP A 138 8.59 -7.15 -5.53
C ASP A 138 8.99 -8.51 -6.18
N THR A 139 9.50 -9.44 -5.36
CA THR A 139 9.98 -10.75 -5.78
C THR A 139 9.01 -11.89 -5.49
N GLY A 140 8.03 -11.65 -4.66
CA GLY A 140 7.08 -12.67 -4.22
C GLY A 140 6.21 -13.25 -5.34
N PRO A 141 5.50 -14.35 -5.07
CA PRO A 141 4.63 -15.00 -6.04
C PRO A 141 3.57 -14.05 -6.62
N ILE A 142 3.41 -14.08 -7.93
CA ILE A 142 2.38 -13.32 -8.62
C ILE A 142 1.08 -14.09 -8.55
N VAL A 143 0.05 -13.45 -8.00
CA VAL A 143 -1.30 -14.03 -7.85
C VAL A 143 -2.16 -13.70 -9.05
N LEU A 144 -2.06 -12.46 -9.54
CA LEU A 144 -2.86 -12.00 -10.68
C LEU A 144 -2.06 -10.96 -11.49
N ARG A 145 -2.32 -10.92 -12.80
CA ARG A 145 -1.87 -9.85 -13.71
C ARG A 145 -3.03 -9.41 -14.58
N ASP A 146 -3.08 -8.10 -14.83
CA ASP A 146 -3.99 -7.50 -15.80
C ASP A 146 -3.25 -6.44 -16.63
N MET A 147 -3.57 -6.35 -17.96
CA MET A 147 -2.89 -5.48 -18.94
C MET A 147 -3.87 -4.52 -19.59
#